data_0a2b27f62bb818d1028fe62efe3ed9ba
#
_entry.id   0a2b27f62bb818d1028fe62efe3ed9ba
#
_cell.length_a   1.000
_cell.length_b   1.000
_cell.length_c   1.000
_cell.angle_alpha   90.00
_cell.angle_beta   90.00
_cell.angle_gamma   90.00
#
_symmetry.space_group_name_H-M   'P 1'
#
loop_
_entity.id
_entity.type
_entity.pdbx_description
1 polymer ?
#
loop_
_entity_poly.entity_id
_entity_poly.type
_entity_poly.pdbx_seq_one_letter_code
_entity_poly.pdbx_strand_id
1 'polypeptide(L)'
;IKTGTAQDQFEKAKSRFDGRRFLDATEEFKLLLEQYPGSRYAEPAAFHLAKCYYETKEFPLAEVEFEKLLRDFPRGSHAEEAAFMLGMCAFKQKRPAPYDQAQAEKAILLFDSYLADYPGGAFAARAEEALRECRSALAQKLYLSGQLYVKLGDVQAARICFQEVVDRYGEARWADLALVGVGQSYEKERNWSKAAEAYRTVIERNRDREAQDAARKKLRKVSQKTGA
;
A
#
# COMPACT_ATOMS: atom_id res chain seq x y z
N ILE A 1 22.78 -18.20 -35.52
CA ILE A 1 24.18 -17.70 -35.53
C ILE A 1 24.27 -16.69 -34.40
N LYS A 2 25.02 -17.01 -33.31
CA LYS A 2 25.30 -16.06 -32.22
C LYS A 2 26.16 -14.93 -32.79
N THR A 3 25.56 -13.80 -33.08
CA THR A 3 26.26 -12.62 -33.53
C THR A 3 26.45 -11.67 -32.33
N GLY A 4 27.61 -11.69 -31.73
CA GLY A 4 27.96 -10.83 -30.60
C GLY A 4 28.21 -11.57 -29.28
N THR A 5 28.74 -10.87 -28.30
CA THR A 5 28.95 -11.35 -26.93
C THR A 5 27.75 -11.01 -26.04
N ALA A 6 27.66 -11.61 -24.84
CA ALA A 6 26.65 -11.22 -23.86
C ALA A 6 26.75 -9.74 -23.49
N GLN A 7 27.98 -9.17 -23.55
CA GLN A 7 28.21 -7.76 -23.32
C GLN A 7 27.58 -6.90 -24.42
N ASP A 8 27.85 -7.20 -25.69
CA ASP A 8 27.31 -6.44 -26.81
C ASP A 8 25.78 -6.44 -26.79
N GLN A 9 25.18 -7.61 -26.48
CA GLN A 9 23.74 -7.75 -26.37
C GLN A 9 23.18 -6.92 -25.21
N PHE A 10 23.85 -6.91 -24.06
CA PHE A 10 23.43 -6.11 -22.91
C PHE A 10 23.52 -4.62 -23.19
N GLU A 11 24.63 -4.15 -23.75
CA GLU A 11 24.81 -2.74 -24.11
C GLU A 11 23.77 -2.25 -25.12
N LYS A 12 23.44 -3.09 -26.11
CA LYS A 12 22.38 -2.83 -27.08
C LYS A 12 21.01 -2.68 -26.39
N ALA A 13 20.65 -3.64 -25.51
CA ALA A 13 19.41 -3.62 -24.77
C ALA A 13 19.34 -2.39 -23.84
N LYS A 14 20.43 -2.13 -23.12
CA LYS A 14 20.56 -0.99 -22.20
C LYS A 14 20.42 0.35 -22.92
N SER A 15 21.04 0.52 -24.09
CA SER A 15 20.91 1.71 -24.92
C SER A 15 19.45 1.98 -25.33
N ARG A 16 18.69 0.92 -25.66
CA ARG A 16 17.27 1.04 -25.96
C ARG A 16 16.45 1.43 -24.73
N PHE A 17 16.77 0.84 -23.57
CA PHE A 17 16.14 1.17 -22.30
C PHE A 17 16.37 2.64 -21.93
N ASP A 18 17.62 3.11 -21.99
CA ASP A 18 17.99 4.49 -21.67
C ASP A 18 17.35 5.49 -22.66
N GLY A 19 17.18 5.07 -23.92
CA GLY A 19 16.42 5.81 -24.93
C GLY A 19 14.89 5.69 -24.77
N ARG A 20 14.39 5.11 -23.68
CA ARG A 20 12.97 4.90 -23.36
C ARG A 20 12.21 4.07 -24.41
N ARG A 21 12.93 3.29 -25.21
CA ARG A 21 12.38 2.35 -26.18
C ARG A 21 12.12 1.00 -25.49
N PHE A 22 11.20 1.00 -24.51
CA PHE A 22 11.04 -0.11 -23.59
C PHE A 22 10.59 -1.41 -24.28
N LEU A 23 9.74 -1.35 -25.31
CA LEU A 23 9.33 -2.53 -26.05
C LEU A 23 10.53 -3.20 -26.76
N ASP A 24 11.33 -2.41 -27.46
CA ASP A 24 12.53 -2.92 -28.11
C ASP A 24 13.57 -3.44 -27.10
N ALA A 25 13.72 -2.75 -25.96
CA ALA A 25 14.60 -3.19 -24.89
C ALA A 25 14.15 -4.53 -24.31
N THR A 26 12.84 -4.74 -24.12
CA THR A 26 12.25 -5.99 -23.65
C THR A 26 12.68 -7.18 -24.52
N GLU A 27 12.57 -7.06 -25.84
CA GLU A 27 12.97 -8.13 -26.76
C GLU A 27 14.48 -8.42 -26.68
N GLU A 28 15.31 -7.39 -26.59
CA GLU A 28 16.76 -7.59 -26.50
C GLU A 28 17.19 -8.18 -25.14
N PHE A 29 16.55 -7.80 -24.01
CA PHE A 29 16.82 -8.42 -22.72
C PHE A 29 16.38 -9.87 -22.65
N LYS A 30 15.20 -10.21 -23.22
CA LYS A 30 14.75 -11.60 -23.33
C LYS A 30 15.74 -12.44 -24.12
N LEU A 31 16.17 -11.95 -25.29
CA LEU A 31 17.14 -12.63 -26.13
C LEU A 31 18.47 -12.88 -25.39
N LEU A 32 18.93 -11.89 -24.59
CA LEU A 32 20.13 -12.06 -23.76
C LEU A 32 19.94 -13.18 -22.73
N LEU A 33 18.82 -13.18 -22.01
CA LEU A 33 18.54 -14.18 -20.96
C LEU A 33 18.40 -15.58 -21.53
N GLU A 34 17.86 -15.72 -22.75
CA GLU A 34 17.74 -16.98 -23.48
C GLU A 34 19.10 -17.49 -23.95
N GLN A 35 19.90 -16.62 -24.55
CA GLN A 35 21.17 -17.04 -25.18
C GLN A 35 22.33 -17.13 -24.21
N TYR A 36 22.30 -16.35 -23.12
CA TYR A 36 23.42 -16.20 -22.16
C TYR A 36 22.96 -16.26 -20.69
N PRO A 37 22.18 -17.28 -20.28
CA PRO A 37 21.57 -17.33 -18.94
C PRO A 37 22.57 -17.37 -17.79
N GLY A 38 23.78 -17.89 -18.03
CA GLY A 38 24.87 -17.96 -17.04
C GLY A 38 25.86 -16.81 -17.10
N SER A 39 25.62 -15.78 -17.90
CA SER A 39 26.53 -14.64 -18.02
C SER A 39 26.41 -13.71 -16.80
N ARG A 40 27.48 -12.95 -16.53
CA ARG A 40 27.44 -11.87 -15.52
C ARG A 40 26.41 -10.79 -15.82
N TYR A 41 25.88 -10.75 -17.04
CA TYR A 41 24.85 -9.81 -17.48
C TYR A 41 23.42 -10.33 -17.27
N ALA A 42 23.25 -11.60 -16.87
CA ALA A 42 21.92 -12.20 -16.70
C ALA A 42 21.12 -11.50 -15.60
N GLU A 43 21.71 -11.26 -14.43
CA GLU A 43 21.05 -10.57 -13.34
C GLU A 43 20.65 -9.13 -13.72
N PRO A 44 21.55 -8.23 -14.19
CA PRO A 44 21.14 -6.89 -14.59
C PRO A 44 20.18 -6.88 -15.79
N ALA A 45 20.25 -7.85 -16.70
CA ALA A 45 19.29 -7.97 -17.79
C ALA A 45 17.88 -8.33 -17.28
N ALA A 46 17.76 -9.28 -16.36
CA ALA A 46 16.48 -9.64 -15.74
C ALA A 46 15.88 -8.45 -14.99
N PHE A 47 16.69 -7.68 -14.28
CA PHE A 47 16.24 -6.48 -13.61
C PHE A 47 15.70 -5.41 -14.59
N HIS A 48 16.44 -5.12 -15.66
CA HIS A 48 15.99 -4.16 -16.66
C HIS A 48 14.79 -4.66 -17.48
N LEU A 49 14.66 -5.97 -17.70
CA LEU A 49 13.47 -6.57 -18.30
C LEU A 49 12.22 -6.28 -17.44
N ALA A 50 12.30 -6.55 -16.13
CA ALA A 50 11.22 -6.23 -15.21
C ALA A 50 10.90 -4.72 -15.18
N LYS A 51 11.93 -3.86 -15.22
CA LYS A 51 11.75 -2.40 -15.34
C LYS A 51 11.11 -1.98 -16.65
N CYS A 52 11.38 -2.62 -17.78
CA CYS A 52 10.68 -2.34 -19.04
C CYS A 52 9.18 -2.54 -18.87
N TYR A 53 8.73 -3.66 -18.31
CA TYR A 53 7.32 -3.91 -18.05
C TYR A 53 6.71 -2.91 -17.06
N TYR A 54 7.47 -2.49 -16.05
CA TYR A 54 7.01 -1.46 -15.11
C TYR A 54 6.80 -0.11 -15.80
N GLU A 55 7.74 0.33 -16.64
CA GLU A 55 7.67 1.60 -17.38
C GLU A 55 6.55 1.60 -18.45
N THR A 56 6.25 0.45 -19.05
CA THR A 56 5.11 0.28 -19.95
C THR A 56 3.78 0.08 -19.20
N LYS A 57 3.80 0.11 -17.86
CA LYS A 57 2.65 -0.10 -16.97
C LYS A 57 2.04 -1.51 -17.04
N GLU A 58 2.76 -2.45 -17.55
CA GLU A 58 2.41 -3.87 -17.55
C GLU A 58 2.78 -4.50 -16.21
N PHE A 59 2.21 -3.94 -15.11
CA PHE A 59 2.58 -4.26 -13.74
C PHE A 59 2.49 -5.77 -13.41
N PRO A 60 1.48 -6.53 -13.88
CA PRO A 60 1.46 -7.97 -13.63
C PRO A 60 2.66 -8.72 -14.23
N LEU A 61 3.14 -8.32 -15.42
CA LEU A 61 4.33 -8.91 -16.03
C LEU A 61 5.60 -8.47 -15.29
N ALA A 62 5.67 -7.21 -14.88
CA ALA A 62 6.77 -6.71 -14.07
C ALA A 62 6.89 -7.48 -12.74
N GLU A 63 5.77 -7.77 -12.07
CA GLU A 63 5.74 -8.59 -10.84
C GLU A 63 6.39 -9.96 -11.06
N VAL A 64 5.96 -10.66 -12.10
CA VAL A 64 6.50 -12.01 -12.42
C VAL A 64 8.02 -11.97 -12.64
N GLU A 65 8.51 -10.97 -13.37
CA GLU A 65 9.95 -10.86 -13.67
C GLU A 65 10.76 -10.41 -12.44
N PHE A 66 10.22 -9.54 -11.57
CA PHE A 66 10.87 -9.21 -10.30
C PHE A 66 10.89 -10.40 -9.34
N GLU A 67 9.79 -11.16 -9.21
CA GLU A 67 9.74 -12.38 -8.40
C GLU A 67 10.76 -13.43 -8.89
N LYS A 68 10.86 -13.61 -10.22
CA LYS A 68 11.86 -14.49 -10.83
C LYS A 68 13.28 -14.02 -10.53
N LEU A 69 13.56 -12.74 -10.67
CA LEU A 69 14.88 -12.17 -10.34
C LEU A 69 15.25 -12.43 -8.88
N LEU A 70 14.35 -12.16 -7.94
CA LEU A 70 14.60 -12.37 -6.51
C LEU A 70 14.81 -13.85 -6.16
N ARG A 71 14.13 -14.77 -6.84
CA ARG A 71 14.32 -16.21 -6.68
C ARG A 71 15.66 -16.67 -7.26
N ASP A 72 16.01 -16.21 -8.47
CA ASP A 72 17.17 -16.69 -9.22
C ASP A 72 18.47 -15.98 -8.75
N PHE A 73 18.38 -14.74 -8.27
CA PHE A 73 19.48 -13.89 -7.81
C PHE A 73 19.20 -13.22 -6.45
N PRO A 74 18.97 -13.98 -5.36
CA PRO A 74 18.51 -13.42 -4.06
C PRO A 74 19.55 -12.51 -3.39
N ARG A 75 20.79 -12.56 -3.81
CA ARG A 75 21.91 -11.72 -3.34
C ARG A 75 22.53 -10.90 -4.46
N GLY A 76 21.80 -10.72 -5.54
CA GLY A 76 22.22 -9.90 -6.68
C GLY A 76 22.31 -8.40 -6.31
N SER A 77 23.06 -7.66 -7.10
CA SER A 77 23.23 -6.21 -6.87
C SER A 77 21.94 -5.41 -6.96
N HIS A 78 20.92 -5.94 -7.65
CA HIS A 78 19.61 -5.31 -7.80
C HIS A 78 18.51 -5.95 -6.92
N ALA A 79 18.87 -6.88 -6.03
CA ALA A 79 17.87 -7.60 -5.23
C ALA A 79 17.05 -6.65 -4.32
N GLU A 80 17.71 -5.69 -3.66
CA GLU A 80 17.02 -4.69 -2.84
C GLU A 80 16.03 -3.85 -3.67
N GLU A 81 16.51 -3.26 -4.79
CA GLU A 81 15.64 -2.45 -5.66
C GLU A 81 14.50 -3.29 -6.24
N ALA A 82 14.76 -4.53 -6.63
CA ALA A 82 13.75 -5.45 -7.16
C ALA A 82 12.64 -5.76 -6.13
N ALA A 83 13.01 -6.01 -4.87
CA ALA A 83 12.05 -6.24 -3.78
C ALA A 83 11.17 -5.01 -3.54
N PHE A 84 11.74 -3.82 -3.53
CA PHE A 84 10.97 -2.58 -3.47
C PHE A 84 10.07 -2.39 -4.69
N MET A 85 10.58 -2.62 -5.90
CA MET A 85 9.80 -2.48 -7.15
C MET A 85 8.66 -3.47 -7.25
N LEU A 86 8.81 -4.67 -6.70
CA LEU A 86 7.74 -5.66 -6.60
C LEU A 86 6.57 -5.11 -5.77
N GLY A 87 6.83 -4.49 -4.61
CA GLY A 87 5.82 -3.78 -3.83
C GLY A 87 5.19 -2.61 -4.61
N MET A 88 6.00 -1.88 -5.37
CA MET A 88 5.52 -0.78 -6.21
C MET A 88 4.60 -1.24 -7.35
N CYS A 89 4.80 -2.42 -7.92
CA CYS A 89 3.88 -2.98 -8.92
C CYS A 89 2.48 -3.16 -8.35
N ALA A 90 2.34 -3.80 -7.19
CA ALA A 90 1.06 -3.95 -6.51
C ALA A 90 0.46 -2.58 -6.10
N PHE A 91 1.31 -1.67 -5.58
CA PHE A 91 0.90 -0.31 -5.22
C PHE A 91 0.30 0.47 -6.40
N LYS A 92 0.90 0.38 -7.59
CA LYS A 92 0.39 1.05 -8.81
C LYS A 92 -0.93 0.48 -9.31
N GLN A 93 -1.25 -0.77 -8.95
CA GLN A 93 -2.49 -1.44 -9.32
C GLN A 93 -3.61 -1.21 -8.28
N LYS A 94 -3.31 -0.57 -7.13
CA LYS A 94 -4.33 -0.31 -6.12
C LYS A 94 -5.46 0.55 -6.67
N ARG A 95 -6.68 0.25 -6.26
CA ARG A 95 -7.88 1.00 -6.64
C ARG A 95 -8.30 1.97 -5.52
N PRO A 96 -8.97 3.09 -5.85
CA PRO A 96 -9.56 3.94 -4.84
C PRO A 96 -10.59 3.20 -3.99
N ALA A 97 -10.75 3.57 -2.72
CA ALA A 97 -11.91 3.15 -1.94
C ALA A 97 -13.19 3.74 -2.59
N PRO A 98 -14.31 3.01 -2.65
CA PRO A 98 -14.66 1.76 -1.94
C PRO A 98 -14.42 0.48 -2.76
N TYR A 99 -13.69 0.54 -3.85
CA TYR A 99 -13.45 -0.61 -4.71
C TYR A 99 -12.64 -1.71 -4.01
N ASP A 100 -12.42 -2.83 -4.72
CA ASP A 100 -11.59 -3.92 -4.25
C ASP A 100 -10.17 -3.44 -3.90
N GLN A 101 -9.64 -3.90 -2.76
CA GLN A 101 -8.36 -3.48 -2.20
C GLN A 101 -7.30 -4.60 -2.19
N ALA A 102 -7.52 -5.71 -2.91
CA ALA A 102 -6.58 -6.84 -2.93
C ALA A 102 -5.15 -6.41 -3.29
N GLN A 103 -5.00 -5.48 -4.22
CA GLN A 103 -3.67 -4.97 -4.60
C GLN A 103 -3.05 -4.07 -3.53
N ALA A 104 -3.85 -3.32 -2.78
CA ALA A 104 -3.34 -2.56 -1.63
C ALA A 104 -2.89 -3.50 -0.49
N GLU A 105 -3.64 -4.57 -0.22
CA GLU A 105 -3.27 -5.60 0.75
C GLU A 105 -1.99 -6.34 0.33
N LYS A 106 -1.87 -6.71 -0.95
CA LYS A 106 -0.65 -7.30 -1.51
C LYS A 106 0.55 -6.35 -1.36
N ALA A 107 0.37 -5.07 -1.67
CA ALA A 107 1.42 -4.06 -1.53
C ALA A 107 1.90 -3.92 -0.08
N ILE A 108 0.98 -3.96 0.89
CA ILE A 108 1.32 -3.93 2.32
C ILE A 108 2.24 -5.10 2.68
N LEU A 109 1.86 -6.33 2.30
CA LEU A 109 2.68 -7.52 2.59
C LEU A 109 4.08 -7.42 1.97
N LEU A 110 4.16 -6.96 0.73
CA LEU A 110 5.44 -6.82 0.01
C LEU A 110 6.33 -5.73 0.62
N PHE A 111 5.78 -4.59 1.02
CA PHE A 111 6.56 -3.54 1.67
C PHE A 111 6.95 -3.90 3.11
N ASP A 112 6.08 -4.57 3.87
CA ASP A 112 6.44 -5.07 5.20
C ASP A 112 7.60 -6.10 5.10
N SER A 113 7.58 -7.01 4.09
CA SER A 113 8.69 -7.92 3.81
C SER A 113 9.97 -7.16 3.42
N TYR A 114 9.86 -6.19 2.50
CA TYR A 114 11.00 -5.36 2.11
C TYR A 114 11.66 -4.67 3.32
N LEU A 115 10.86 -4.05 4.19
CA LEU A 115 11.39 -3.34 5.36
C LEU A 115 12.01 -4.28 6.40
N ALA A 116 11.54 -5.53 6.47
CA ALA A 116 12.13 -6.57 7.33
C ALA A 116 13.46 -7.09 6.77
N ASP A 117 13.54 -7.30 5.46
CA ASP A 117 14.73 -7.85 4.80
C ASP A 117 15.84 -6.80 4.62
N TYR A 118 15.46 -5.52 4.45
CA TYR A 118 16.38 -4.40 4.22
C TYR A 118 16.14 -3.25 5.22
N PRO A 119 16.40 -3.44 6.51
CA PRO A 119 16.21 -2.41 7.52
C PRO A 119 17.18 -1.23 7.24
N GLY A 120 16.61 -0.04 6.99
CA GLY A 120 17.39 1.14 6.60
C GLY A 120 17.89 1.14 5.15
N GLY A 121 17.33 0.29 4.30
CA GLY A 121 17.64 0.20 2.87
C GLY A 121 17.37 1.50 2.12
N ALA A 122 17.94 1.60 0.91
CA ALA A 122 17.89 2.83 0.09
C ALA A 122 16.44 3.30 -0.23
N PHE A 123 15.47 2.38 -0.20
CA PHE A 123 14.06 2.68 -0.52
C PHE A 123 13.15 2.64 0.71
N ALA A 124 13.68 2.48 1.93
CA ALA A 124 12.89 2.28 3.15
C ALA A 124 11.87 3.41 3.37
N ALA A 125 12.28 4.67 3.29
CA ALA A 125 11.37 5.81 3.48
C ALA A 125 10.23 5.84 2.44
N ARG A 126 10.52 5.46 1.19
CA ARG A 126 9.51 5.38 0.13
C ARG A 126 8.56 4.20 0.33
N ALA A 127 9.07 3.06 0.80
CA ALA A 127 8.26 1.90 1.14
C ALA A 127 7.31 2.22 2.30
N GLU A 128 7.78 2.89 3.35
CA GLU A 128 6.95 3.34 4.48
C GLU A 128 5.85 4.32 4.03
N GLU A 129 6.16 5.24 3.12
CA GLU A 129 5.17 6.18 2.58
C GLU A 129 4.09 5.43 1.80
N ALA A 130 4.47 4.53 0.89
CA ALA A 130 3.54 3.70 0.13
C ALA A 130 2.69 2.80 1.05
N LEU A 131 3.31 2.24 2.10
CA LEU A 131 2.64 1.45 3.13
C LEU A 131 1.56 2.26 3.86
N ARG A 132 1.89 3.50 4.29
CA ARG A 132 0.91 4.41 4.91
C ARG A 132 -0.25 4.73 3.98
N GLU A 133 0.00 4.94 2.68
CA GLU A 133 -1.07 5.17 1.71
C GLU A 133 -1.98 3.95 1.55
N CYS A 134 -1.42 2.73 1.45
CA CYS A 134 -2.20 1.51 1.34
C CYS A 134 -3.07 1.30 2.59
N ARG A 135 -2.49 1.43 3.79
CA ARG A 135 -3.22 1.32 5.07
C ARG A 135 -4.33 2.38 5.17
N SER A 136 -4.08 3.61 4.70
CA SER A 136 -5.10 4.65 4.65
C SER A 136 -6.27 4.33 3.71
N ALA A 137 -5.99 3.70 2.55
CA ALA A 137 -7.04 3.27 1.62
C ALA A 137 -7.93 2.17 2.21
N LEU A 138 -7.34 1.20 2.91
CA LEU A 138 -8.09 0.16 3.63
C LEU A 138 -8.93 0.73 4.77
N ALA A 139 -8.35 1.63 5.56
CA ALA A 139 -9.06 2.35 6.61
C ALA A 139 -10.25 3.14 6.05
N GLN A 140 -10.08 3.82 4.92
CA GLN A 140 -11.15 4.54 4.24
C GLN A 140 -12.27 3.61 3.81
N LYS A 141 -11.95 2.45 3.20
CA LYS A 141 -12.96 1.48 2.78
C LYS A 141 -13.81 1.01 3.96
N LEU A 142 -13.17 0.63 5.06
CA LEU A 142 -13.87 0.19 6.28
C LEU A 142 -14.72 1.32 6.88
N TYR A 143 -14.19 2.54 6.92
CA TYR A 143 -14.94 3.71 7.38
C TYR A 143 -16.19 3.95 6.54
N LEU A 144 -16.09 3.89 5.20
CA LEU A 144 -17.23 4.02 4.29
C LEU A 144 -18.25 2.89 4.48
N SER A 145 -17.80 1.66 4.76
CA SER A 145 -18.70 0.55 5.12
C SER A 145 -19.46 0.84 6.41
N GLY A 146 -18.78 1.36 7.43
CA GLY A 146 -19.43 1.80 8.66
C GLY A 146 -20.48 2.88 8.42
N GLN A 147 -20.18 3.86 7.59
CA GLN A 147 -21.15 4.90 7.20
C GLN A 147 -22.37 4.32 6.44
N LEU A 148 -22.15 3.32 5.60
CA LEU A 148 -23.24 2.63 4.91
C LEU A 148 -24.16 1.94 5.91
N TYR A 149 -23.60 1.19 6.88
CA TYR A 149 -24.41 0.55 7.93
C TYR A 149 -25.18 1.57 8.79
N VAL A 150 -24.59 2.75 9.06
CA VAL A 150 -25.36 3.84 9.72
C VAL A 150 -26.59 4.25 8.91
N LYS A 151 -26.48 4.36 7.58
CA LYS A 151 -27.60 4.70 6.69
C LYS A 151 -28.65 3.58 6.63
N LEU A 152 -28.22 2.34 6.72
CA LEU A 152 -29.10 1.16 6.77
C LEU A 152 -29.76 0.97 8.14
N GLY A 153 -29.38 1.74 9.16
CA GLY A 153 -29.91 1.64 10.52
C GLY A 153 -29.27 0.54 11.37
N ASP A 154 -28.31 -0.21 10.84
CA ASP A 154 -27.57 -1.23 11.59
C ASP A 154 -26.41 -0.59 12.38
N VAL A 155 -26.75 -0.16 13.60
CA VAL A 155 -25.82 0.54 14.49
C VAL A 155 -24.69 -0.38 14.98
N GLN A 156 -24.96 -1.67 15.15
CA GLN A 156 -23.98 -2.64 15.63
C GLN A 156 -22.94 -2.94 14.53
N ALA A 157 -23.39 -3.24 13.32
CA ALA A 157 -22.49 -3.45 12.19
C ALA A 157 -21.65 -2.20 11.89
N ALA A 158 -22.24 -1.00 11.95
CA ALA A 158 -21.51 0.26 11.81
C ALA A 158 -20.39 0.39 12.85
N ARG A 159 -20.69 0.10 14.13
CA ARG A 159 -19.71 0.19 15.21
C ARG A 159 -18.57 -0.81 15.02
N ILE A 160 -18.85 -2.04 14.59
CA ILE A 160 -17.82 -3.04 14.29
C ILE A 160 -16.86 -2.52 13.23
N CYS A 161 -17.38 -2.00 12.12
CA CYS A 161 -16.54 -1.43 11.06
C CYS A 161 -15.70 -0.24 11.57
N PHE A 162 -16.28 0.68 12.31
CA PHE A 162 -15.56 1.82 12.87
C PHE A 162 -14.49 1.39 13.88
N GLN A 163 -14.82 0.42 14.76
CA GLN A 163 -13.86 -0.10 15.72
C GLN A 163 -12.68 -0.78 15.02
N GLU A 164 -12.93 -1.56 13.97
CA GLU A 164 -11.88 -2.20 13.18
C GLU A 164 -10.93 -1.16 12.54
N VAL A 165 -11.44 0.00 12.08
CA VAL A 165 -10.58 1.10 11.62
C VAL A 165 -9.66 1.60 12.75
N VAL A 166 -10.21 1.79 13.95
CA VAL A 166 -9.45 2.29 15.11
C VAL A 166 -8.37 1.30 15.53
N ASP A 167 -8.68 0.00 15.55
CA ASP A 167 -7.81 -1.05 16.05
C ASP A 167 -6.70 -1.40 15.07
N ARG A 168 -7.01 -1.50 13.77
CA ARG A 168 -6.04 -1.94 12.76
C ARG A 168 -5.28 -0.80 12.09
N TYR A 169 -5.90 0.38 12.00
CA TYR A 169 -5.38 1.52 11.26
C TYR A 169 -5.35 2.79 12.13
N GLY A 170 -5.05 2.62 13.41
CA GLY A 170 -5.10 3.68 14.40
C GLY A 170 -4.28 4.93 14.08
N GLU A 171 -3.29 4.85 13.20
CA GLU A 171 -2.48 5.97 12.74
C GLU A 171 -3.07 6.71 11.54
N ALA A 172 -3.99 6.09 10.81
CA ALA A 172 -4.63 6.71 9.67
C ALA A 172 -5.60 7.82 10.12
N ARG A 173 -5.70 8.87 9.31
CA ARG A 173 -6.69 9.96 9.53
C ARG A 173 -8.11 9.43 9.77
N TRP A 174 -8.48 8.33 9.09
CA TRP A 174 -9.80 7.72 9.19
C TRP A 174 -10.12 7.15 10.58
N ALA A 175 -9.09 6.86 11.39
CA ALA A 175 -9.28 6.32 12.75
C ALA A 175 -9.96 7.33 13.68
N ASP A 176 -9.63 8.62 13.60
CA ASP A 176 -10.24 9.63 14.45
C ASP A 176 -11.70 9.90 14.02
N LEU A 177 -11.97 9.92 12.70
CA LEU A 177 -13.34 10.00 12.18
C LEU A 177 -14.18 8.74 12.55
N ALA A 178 -13.57 7.55 12.47
CA ALA A 178 -14.21 6.31 12.88
C ALA A 178 -14.53 6.29 14.38
N LEU A 179 -13.62 6.80 15.21
CA LEU A 179 -13.85 6.89 16.66
C LEU A 179 -15.02 7.85 17.00
N VAL A 180 -15.21 8.92 16.22
CA VAL A 180 -16.45 9.72 16.29
C VAL A 180 -17.67 8.86 15.94
N GLY A 181 -17.58 8.01 14.90
CA GLY A 181 -18.65 7.06 14.51
C GLY A 181 -18.96 6.04 15.61
N VAL A 182 -17.93 5.52 16.31
CA VAL A 182 -18.11 4.65 17.49
C VAL A 182 -18.91 5.37 18.58
N GLY A 183 -18.54 6.61 18.92
CA GLY A 183 -19.27 7.43 19.87
C GLY A 183 -20.72 7.66 19.46
N GLN A 184 -20.98 7.94 18.20
CA GLN A 184 -22.36 8.11 17.66
C GLN A 184 -23.17 6.81 17.74
N SER A 185 -22.55 5.66 17.53
CA SER A 185 -23.20 4.37 17.68
C SER A 185 -23.65 4.13 19.11
N TYR A 186 -22.80 4.47 20.10
CA TYR A 186 -23.18 4.41 21.51
C TYR A 186 -24.26 5.44 21.89
N GLU A 187 -24.30 6.63 21.29
CA GLU A 187 -25.40 7.59 21.47
C GLU A 187 -26.75 6.99 21.04
N LYS A 188 -26.79 6.27 19.92
CA LYS A 188 -28.00 5.60 19.44
C LYS A 188 -28.52 4.54 20.41
N GLU A 189 -27.61 3.84 21.07
CA GLU A 189 -27.92 2.85 22.12
C GLU A 189 -28.16 3.50 23.50
N ARG A 190 -28.14 4.82 23.60
CA ARG A 190 -28.25 5.57 24.86
C ARG A 190 -27.15 5.25 25.87
N ASN A 191 -26.02 4.71 25.43
CA ASN A 191 -24.85 4.47 26.26
C ASN A 191 -23.96 5.73 26.29
N TRP A 192 -24.43 6.72 27.07
CA TRP A 192 -23.83 8.05 27.11
C TRP A 192 -22.40 8.03 27.66
N SER A 193 -22.10 7.12 28.59
CA SER A 193 -20.75 6.99 29.16
C SER A 193 -19.73 6.59 28.12
N LYS A 194 -19.98 5.50 27.37
CA LYS A 194 -19.09 5.04 26.30
C LYS A 194 -19.01 6.03 25.13
N ALA A 195 -20.12 6.72 24.83
CA ALA A 195 -20.11 7.78 23.83
C ALA A 195 -19.17 8.93 24.23
N ALA A 196 -19.26 9.38 25.50
CA ALA A 196 -18.39 10.45 26.03
C ALA A 196 -16.93 10.03 26.03
N GLU A 197 -16.61 8.80 26.41
CA GLU A 197 -15.26 8.23 26.38
C GLU A 197 -14.66 8.27 24.96
N ALA A 198 -15.39 7.79 23.97
CA ALA A 198 -14.95 7.81 22.58
C ALA A 198 -14.65 9.25 22.09
N TYR A 199 -15.51 10.22 22.42
CA TYR A 199 -15.29 11.62 22.04
C TYR A 199 -14.11 12.27 22.77
N ARG A 200 -13.89 11.95 24.05
CA ARG A 200 -12.71 12.42 24.79
C ARG A 200 -11.42 11.89 24.15
N THR A 201 -11.39 10.61 23.81
CA THR A 201 -10.23 10.00 23.12
C THR A 201 -9.90 10.71 21.81
N VAL A 202 -10.89 11.10 20.99
CA VAL A 202 -10.65 11.88 19.76
C VAL A 202 -10.00 13.24 20.09
N ILE A 203 -10.51 13.91 21.11
CA ILE A 203 -9.99 15.23 21.51
C ILE A 203 -8.56 15.12 22.05
N GLU A 204 -8.25 14.08 22.83
CA GLU A 204 -6.92 13.82 23.39
C GLU A 204 -5.89 13.44 22.33
N ARG A 205 -6.28 12.66 21.33
CA ARG A 205 -5.40 12.30 20.19
C ARG A 205 -4.92 13.51 19.43
N ASN A 206 -5.74 14.54 19.29
CA ASN A 206 -5.43 15.84 18.67
C ASN A 206 -4.77 15.76 17.26
N ARG A 207 -5.22 14.85 16.41
CA ARG A 207 -4.61 14.60 15.10
C ARG A 207 -5.43 15.14 13.92
N ASP A 208 -6.76 14.95 13.93
CA ASP A 208 -7.66 15.41 12.88
C ASP A 208 -8.59 16.49 13.42
N ARG A 209 -8.53 17.71 12.84
CA ARG A 209 -9.30 18.85 13.28
C ARG A 209 -10.81 18.66 13.07
N GLU A 210 -11.21 18.06 11.96
CA GLU A 210 -12.62 17.80 11.64
C GLU A 210 -13.23 16.84 12.67
N ALA A 211 -12.52 15.73 12.96
CA ALA A 211 -12.94 14.78 13.98
C ALA A 211 -13.04 15.42 15.36
N GLN A 212 -12.07 16.28 15.74
CA GLN A 212 -12.08 16.99 17.01
C GLN A 212 -13.27 17.93 17.17
N ASP A 213 -13.55 18.76 16.15
CA ASP A 213 -14.66 19.71 16.18
C ASP A 213 -15.99 18.96 16.29
N ALA A 214 -16.13 17.85 15.57
CA ALA A 214 -17.27 16.95 15.69
C ALA A 214 -17.38 16.35 17.11
N ALA A 215 -16.27 15.81 17.65
CA ALA A 215 -16.24 15.21 18.98
C ALA A 215 -16.57 16.22 20.08
N ARG A 216 -16.02 17.44 20.05
CA ARG A 216 -16.33 18.50 21.03
C ARG A 216 -17.80 18.87 21.02
N LYS A 217 -18.41 19.03 19.83
CA LYS A 217 -19.83 19.32 19.68
C LYS A 217 -20.71 18.21 20.24
N LYS A 218 -20.33 16.95 19.99
CA LYS A 218 -21.03 15.77 20.46
C LYS A 218 -20.88 15.55 21.98
N LEU A 219 -19.67 15.71 22.49
CA LEU A 219 -19.39 15.57 23.92
C LEU A 219 -20.25 16.54 24.75
N ARG A 220 -20.36 17.82 24.36
CA ARG A 220 -21.21 18.79 25.04
C ARG A 220 -22.66 18.32 25.16
N LYS A 221 -23.22 17.72 24.09
CA LYS A 221 -24.58 17.19 24.09
C LYS A 221 -24.75 15.95 24.99
N VAL A 222 -23.74 15.10 25.01
CA VAL A 222 -23.77 13.88 25.82
C VAL A 222 -23.62 14.23 27.31
N SER A 223 -22.74 15.16 27.68
CA SER A 223 -22.57 15.60 29.06
C SER A 223 -23.84 16.18 29.68
N GLN A 224 -24.66 16.87 28.89
CA GLN A 224 -25.98 17.36 29.36
C GLN A 224 -26.96 16.22 29.70
N LYS A 225 -26.79 15.03 29.13
CA LYS A 225 -27.64 13.85 29.35
C LYS A 225 -27.16 12.95 30.48
N THR A 226 -25.89 13.06 30.86
CA THR A 226 -25.30 12.28 31.96
C THR A 226 -25.38 13.02 33.30
N GLY A 227 -25.82 14.28 33.32
CA GLY A 227 -25.90 15.07 34.54
C GLY A 227 -24.54 15.47 35.12
N ALA A 228 -23.48 15.35 34.30
CA ALA A 228 -22.11 15.71 34.66
C ALA A 228 -21.65 17.00 33.95
#